data_61d35863cc4591e091dc3b563aca2983
#
_entry.id   61d35863cc4591e091dc3b563aca2983
#
_cell.length_a   1.000
_cell.length_b   1.000
_cell.length_c   1.000
_cell.angle_alpha   90.00
_cell.angle_beta   90.00
_cell.angle_gamma   90.00
#
_symmetry.space_group_name_H-M   'P 1'
#
loop_
_entity.id
_entity.type
_entity.pdbx_description
1 polymer ?
#
loop_
_entity_poly.entity_id
_entity_poly.type
_entity_poly.pdbx_seq_one_letter_code
_entity_poly.pdbx_strand_id
1 'polypeptide(L)'
;MRTIIVTHPTPKDIKKILDLKDSDVIIAVDQAVLALYKQRIKIDLAVGDFDSLQNHGMLNNLHVVKLNPVKDVTDTYQALIEASKMHPDEMILVGGIGGERIEHFMIHTMFFDEFKNLVMMDDHSVINMLEEGVYEVNTQDYVTYIAYPKARISLLGFKYPLSDYSLLTYDPLCISNEVVEDLGHIHIHEGRVLQIISKR
;
A
#
# COMPACT_ATOMS: atom_id res chain seq x y z
N MET A 1 -1.42 15.14 -8.50
CA MET A 1 -1.27 13.99 -9.44
C MET A 1 -1.13 12.72 -8.61
N ARG A 2 -1.84 11.67 -8.96
CA ARG A 2 -1.80 10.38 -8.27
C ARG A 2 -1.00 9.38 -9.11
N THR A 3 -0.08 8.65 -8.49
CA THR A 3 0.71 7.59 -9.15
C THR A 3 0.37 6.25 -8.53
N ILE A 4 0.00 5.29 -9.39
CA ILE A 4 -0.42 3.94 -9.00
C ILE A 4 0.64 2.97 -9.44
N ILE A 5 1.24 2.28 -8.49
CA ILE A 5 2.27 1.25 -8.70
C ILE A 5 1.60 -0.10 -8.51
N VAL A 6 1.60 -0.94 -9.54
CA VAL A 6 0.97 -2.26 -9.47
C VAL A 6 2.05 -3.34 -9.43
N THR A 7 2.01 -4.18 -8.40
CA THR A 7 2.98 -5.25 -8.18
C THR A 7 2.32 -6.61 -7.91
N HIS A 8 3.12 -7.69 -7.94
CA HIS A 8 2.66 -9.04 -7.64
C HIS A 8 2.76 -9.34 -6.12
N PRO A 9 1.79 -10.09 -5.53
CA PRO A 9 0.56 -10.59 -6.12
C PRO A 9 -0.39 -9.45 -6.48
N THR A 10 -0.95 -9.51 -7.70
CA THR A 10 -1.79 -8.45 -8.24
C THR A 10 -3.27 -8.79 -8.07
N PRO A 11 -4.12 -7.86 -7.61
CA PRO A 11 -5.57 -8.04 -7.53
C PRO A 11 -6.18 -8.43 -8.88
N LYS A 12 -7.21 -9.31 -8.83
CA LYS A 12 -7.88 -9.81 -10.04
C LYS A 12 -8.66 -8.73 -10.79
N ASP A 13 -9.15 -7.73 -10.08
CA ASP A 13 -9.97 -6.64 -10.64
C ASP A 13 -9.65 -5.33 -9.91
N ILE A 14 -8.64 -4.61 -10.42
CA ILE A 14 -8.18 -3.35 -9.83
C ILE A 14 -9.28 -2.28 -9.87
N LYS A 15 -10.12 -2.28 -10.90
CA LYS A 15 -11.21 -1.29 -11.05
C LYS A 15 -12.31 -1.42 -10.01
N LYS A 16 -12.40 -2.56 -9.32
CA LYS A 16 -13.33 -2.73 -8.19
C LYS A 16 -12.82 -2.16 -6.88
N ILE A 17 -11.51 -2.05 -6.73
CA ILE A 17 -10.89 -1.58 -5.49
C ILE A 17 -10.41 -0.14 -5.59
N LEU A 18 -10.21 0.37 -6.80
CA LEU A 18 -9.70 1.70 -7.04
C LEU A 18 -10.38 2.34 -8.26
N ASP A 19 -10.99 3.51 -8.05
CA ASP A 19 -11.52 4.34 -9.13
C ASP A 19 -10.33 5.00 -9.88
N LEU A 20 -10.00 4.44 -11.05
CA LEU A 20 -8.92 4.91 -11.91
C LEU A 20 -9.37 6.14 -12.69
N LYS A 21 -8.55 7.20 -12.68
CA LYS A 21 -8.77 8.45 -13.39
C LYS A 21 -7.83 8.56 -14.60
N ASP A 22 -8.26 9.27 -15.64
CA ASP A 22 -7.40 9.53 -16.82
C ASP A 22 -6.09 10.28 -16.47
N SER A 23 -6.11 11.04 -15.37
CA SER A 23 -4.94 11.77 -14.85
C SER A 23 -3.97 10.92 -14.04
N ASP A 24 -4.30 9.67 -13.74
CA ASP A 24 -3.42 8.77 -12.98
C ASP A 24 -2.26 8.31 -13.85
N VAL A 25 -1.08 8.25 -13.26
CA VAL A 25 0.09 7.61 -13.84
C VAL A 25 0.17 6.18 -13.31
N ILE A 26 0.20 5.19 -14.20
CA ILE A 26 0.19 3.78 -13.84
C ILE A 26 1.53 3.14 -14.17
N ILE A 27 2.20 2.64 -13.13
CA ILE A 27 3.48 1.93 -13.21
C ILE A 27 3.25 0.45 -12.96
N ALA A 28 3.64 -0.39 -13.91
CA ALA A 28 3.56 -1.84 -13.79
C ALA A 28 4.91 -2.43 -13.38
N VAL A 29 4.94 -3.26 -12.34
CA VAL A 29 6.14 -3.92 -11.86
C VAL A 29 6.17 -5.36 -12.35
N ASP A 30 7.16 -5.68 -13.17
CA ASP A 30 7.44 -7.03 -13.68
C ASP A 30 6.18 -7.76 -14.17
N GLN A 31 5.77 -8.87 -13.56
CA GLN A 31 4.58 -9.66 -13.93
C GLN A 31 3.26 -8.88 -13.93
N ALA A 32 3.19 -7.78 -13.21
CA ALA A 32 1.98 -6.94 -13.18
C ALA A 32 1.64 -6.36 -14.56
N VAL A 33 2.61 -6.24 -15.47
CA VAL A 33 2.37 -5.86 -16.89
C VAL A 33 1.31 -6.77 -17.51
N LEU A 34 1.44 -8.09 -17.34
CA LEU A 34 0.49 -9.06 -17.89
C LEU A 34 -0.89 -8.94 -17.22
N ALA A 35 -0.94 -8.70 -15.91
CA ALA A 35 -2.18 -8.56 -15.17
C ALA A 35 -2.96 -7.30 -15.61
N LEU A 36 -2.29 -6.17 -15.76
CA LEU A 36 -2.87 -4.91 -16.24
C LEU A 36 -3.35 -5.02 -17.69
N TYR A 37 -2.57 -5.66 -18.56
CA TYR A 37 -2.96 -5.91 -19.93
C TYR A 37 -4.27 -6.71 -20.03
N LYS A 38 -4.39 -7.80 -19.26
CA LYS A 38 -5.62 -8.61 -19.19
C LYS A 38 -6.83 -7.82 -18.69
N GLN A 39 -6.61 -6.88 -17.77
CA GLN A 39 -7.66 -6.01 -17.22
C GLN A 39 -7.94 -4.78 -18.11
N ARG A 40 -7.26 -4.63 -19.24
CA ARG A 40 -7.35 -3.47 -20.14
C ARG A 40 -7.14 -2.15 -19.39
N ILE A 41 -6.11 -2.12 -18.58
CA ILE A 41 -5.66 -0.93 -17.87
C ILE A 41 -4.43 -0.39 -18.60
N LYS A 42 -4.40 0.93 -18.87
CA LYS A 42 -3.28 1.62 -19.47
C LYS A 42 -2.04 1.48 -18.57
N ILE A 43 -0.87 1.34 -19.18
CA ILE A 43 0.41 1.34 -18.50
C ILE A 43 1.22 2.51 -19.04
N ASP A 44 1.65 3.42 -18.17
CA ASP A 44 2.48 4.56 -18.54
C ASP A 44 3.98 4.22 -18.43
N LEU A 45 4.35 3.36 -17.46
CA LEU A 45 5.72 2.91 -17.24
C LEU A 45 5.75 1.45 -16.80
N ALA A 46 6.67 0.67 -17.33
CA ALA A 46 6.95 -0.68 -16.86
C ALA A 46 8.36 -0.72 -16.22
N VAL A 47 8.49 -1.31 -15.03
CA VAL A 47 9.74 -1.40 -14.27
C VAL A 47 10.00 -2.85 -13.89
N GLY A 48 11.17 -3.40 -14.21
CA GLY A 48 11.55 -4.76 -13.86
C GLY A 48 12.66 -5.32 -14.76
N ASP A 49 13.07 -6.56 -14.51
CA ASP A 49 13.95 -7.31 -15.41
C ASP A 49 13.17 -8.12 -16.46
N PHE A 50 11.87 -8.38 -16.17
CA PHE A 50 10.91 -9.05 -17.05
C PHE A 50 11.30 -10.48 -17.45
N ASP A 51 12.15 -11.14 -16.68
CA ASP A 51 12.60 -12.51 -16.95
C ASP A 51 11.45 -13.53 -16.90
N SER A 52 10.43 -13.25 -16.10
CA SER A 52 9.22 -14.06 -15.96
C SER A 52 8.15 -13.81 -17.04
N LEU A 53 8.32 -12.79 -17.92
CA LEU A 53 7.39 -12.49 -19.00
C LEU A 53 7.64 -13.41 -20.22
N GLN A 54 6.69 -14.32 -20.52
CA GLN A 54 6.76 -15.20 -21.68
C GLN A 54 6.68 -14.45 -23.02
N ASN A 55 6.07 -13.26 -23.06
CA ASN A 55 5.88 -12.46 -24.27
C ASN A 55 6.44 -11.05 -24.09
N HIS A 56 7.70 -10.87 -24.40
CA HIS A 56 8.37 -9.57 -24.36
C HIS A 56 7.82 -8.55 -25.39
N GLY A 57 7.07 -9.00 -26.41
CA GLY A 57 6.43 -8.13 -27.37
C GLY A 57 5.42 -7.16 -26.74
N MET A 58 4.90 -7.47 -25.54
CA MET A 58 4.01 -6.59 -24.79
C MET A 58 4.70 -5.29 -24.32
N LEU A 59 6.02 -5.28 -24.24
CA LEU A 59 6.80 -4.13 -23.81
C LEU A 59 7.10 -3.14 -24.95
N ASN A 60 6.94 -3.53 -26.22
CA ASN A 60 7.40 -2.77 -27.38
C ASN A 60 6.81 -1.35 -27.49
N ASN A 61 5.61 -1.13 -26.92
CA ASN A 61 4.92 0.16 -26.99
C ASN A 61 4.83 0.85 -25.60
N LEU A 62 5.59 0.38 -24.61
CA LEU A 62 5.63 0.94 -23.27
C LEU A 62 6.94 1.69 -23.03
N HIS A 63 6.87 2.72 -22.18
CA HIS A 63 8.07 3.21 -21.53
C HIS A 63 8.57 2.14 -20.55
N VAL A 64 9.85 1.76 -20.65
CA VAL A 64 10.40 0.65 -19.86
C VAL A 64 11.67 1.12 -19.14
N VAL A 65 11.70 0.94 -17.83
CA VAL A 65 12.91 0.96 -17.01
C VAL A 65 13.33 -0.49 -16.80
N LYS A 66 14.22 -0.97 -17.66
CA LYS A 66 14.74 -2.33 -17.58
C LYS A 66 15.84 -2.42 -16.54
N LEU A 67 15.68 -3.30 -15.58
CA LEU A 67 16.63 -3.53 -14.51
C LEU A 67 17.56 -4.72 -14.83
N ASN A 68 18.75 -4.69 -14.23
CA ASN A 68 19.64 -5.85 -14.28
C ASN A 68 19.07 -6.93 -13.32
N PRO A 69 18.99 -8.22 -13.72
CA PRO A 69 18.62 -9.31 -12.80
C PRO A 69 19.51 -9.39 -11.54
N VAL A 70 20.78 -9.03 -11.67
CA VAL A 70 21.71 -8.89 -10.53
C VAL A 70 21.71 -7.43 -10.08
N LYS A 71 20.93 -7.13 -9.05
CA LYS A 71 20.73 -5.76 -8.50
C LYS A 71 20.60 -5.80 -6.99
N ASP A 72 20.83 -4.67 -6.35
CA ASP A 72 20.80 -4.50 -4.90
C ASP A 72 19.40 -4.10 -4.36
N VAL A 73 18.41 -3.93 -5.26
CA VAL A 73 17.06 -3.45 -4.89
C VAL A 73 15.98 -4.31 -5.54
N THR A 74 14.78 -4.33 -4.93
CA THR A 74 13.61 -4.99 -5.53
C THR A 74 13.00 -4.15 -6.65
N ASP A 75 12.31 -4.80 -7.60
CA ASP A 75 11.61 -4.09 -8.68
C ASP A 75 10.55 -3.13 -8.14
N THR A 76 9.83 -3.52 -7.09
CA THR A 76 8.82 -2.68 -6.44
C THR A 76 9.45 -1.42 -5.83
N TYR A 77 10.60 -1.57 -5.15
CA TYR A 77 11.31 -0.42 -4.60
C TYR A 77 11.76 0.55 -5.70
N GLN A 78 12.36 0.01 -6.79
CA GLN A 78 12.76 0.83 -7.91
C GLN A 78 11.57 1.55 -8.55
N ALA A 79 10.41 0.88 -8.67
CA ALA A 79 9.19 1.50 -9.19
C ALA A 79 8.69 2.64 -8.29
N LEU A 80 8.79 2.51 -6.97
CA LEU A 80 8.50 3.59 -6.02
C LEU A 80 9.46 4.78 -6.18
N ILE A 81 10.75 4.52 -6.41
CA ILE A 81 11.74 5.56 -6.73
C ILE A 81 11.38 6.29 -8.04
N GLU A 82 11.01 5.56 -9.09
CA GLU A 82 10.56 6.18 -10.35
C GLU A 82 9.29 7.02 -10.15
N ALA A 83 8.33 6.51 -9.37
CA ALA A 83 7.12 7.24 -9.00
C ALA A 83 7.45 8.53 -8.24
N SER A 84 8.35 8.48 -7.24
CA SER A 84 8.69 9.63 -6.40
C SER A 84 9.34 10.78 -7.20
N LYS A 85 10.06 10.47 -8.29
CA LYS A 85 10.65 11.49 -9.20
C LYS A 85 9.60 12.36 -9.90
N MET A 86 8.36 11.87 -9.97
CA MET A 86 7.23 12.60 -10.57
C MET A 86 6.56 13.54 -9.57
N HIS A 87 7.00 13.57 -8.30
CA HIS A 87 6.46 14.37 -7.20
C HIS A 87 4.93 14.25 -7.07
N PRO A 88 4.37 13.02 -6.97
CA PRO A 88 2.94 12.84 -6.84
C PRO A 88 2.42 13.31 -5.47
N ASP A 89 1.17 13.77 -5.44
CA ASP A 89 0.47 14.09 -4.18
C ASP A 89 0.18 12.82 -3.39
N GLU A 90 -0.05 11.70 -4.09
CA GLU A 90 -0.34 10.39 -3.52
C GLU A 90 0.30 9.28 -4.35
N MET A 91 0.93 8.32 -3.69
CA MET A 91 1.40 7.05 -4.27
C MET A 91 0.55 5.90 -3.74
N ILE A 92 0.02 5.08 -4.65
CA ILE A 92 -0.75 3.89 -4.27
C ILE A 92 -0.03 2.64 -4.78
N LEU A 93 0.42 1.80 -3.87
CA LEU A 93 0.94 0.46 -4.19
C LEU A 93 -0.22 -0.54 -4.18
N VAL A 94 -0.61 -0.99 -5.36
CA VAL A 94 -1.70 -1.96 -5.56
C VAL A 94 -1.12 -3.37 -5.67
N GLY A 95 -1.54 -4.24 -4.77
CA GLY A 95 -1.00 -5.59 -4.63
C GLY A 95 0.24 -5.64 -3.74
N GLY A 96 1.02 -6.72 -3.86
CA GLY A 96 2.22 -6.91 -3.03
C GLY A 96 1.93 -7.18 -1.55
N ILE A 97 0.67 -7.48 -1.19
CA ILE A 97 0.24 -7.85 0.17
C ILE A 97 0.14 -9.38 0.24
N GLY A 98 0.81 -9.98 1.23
CA GLY A 98 0.87 -11.44 1.37
C GLY A 98 1.60 -12.13 0.22
N GLY A 99 1.04 -13.25 -0.26
CA GLY A 99 1.61 -14.06 -1.34
C GLY A 99 2.64 -15.09 -0.88
N GLU A 100 3.22 -15.84 -1.84
CA GLU A 100 4.18 -16.92 -1.55
C GLU A 100 5.52 -16.39 -1.01
N ARG A 101 5.88 -15.15 -1.39
CA ARG A 101 7.12 -14.49 -0.98
C ARG A 101 6.83 -13.45 0.10
N ILE A 102 6.52 -13.91 1.30
CA ILE A 102 6.11 -13.05 2.43
C ILE A 102 7.17 -12.00 2.81
N GLU A 103 8.45 -12.27 2.54
CA GLU A 103 9.54 -11.31 2.76
C GLU A 103 9.38 -10.04 1.92
N HIS A 104 8.77 -10.12 0.72
CA HIS A 104 8.45 -8.94 -0.08
C HIS A 104 7.38 -8.09 0.58
N PHE A 105 6.30 -8.71 1.08
CA PHE A 105 5.29 -7.96 1.83
C PHE A 105 5.87 -7.28 3.07
N MET A 106 6.70 -7.98 3.82
CA MET A 106 7.33 -7.41 5.01
C MET A 106 8.17 -6.16 4.67
N ILE A 107 8.99 -6.22 3.62
CA ILE A 107 9.78 -5.05 3.22
C ILE A 107 8.90 -3.92 2.67
N HIS A 108 7.78 -4.23 2.00
CA HIS A 108 6.85 -3.21 1.54
C HIS A 108 6.29 -2.38 2.70
N THR A 109 6.03 -2.98 3.86
CA THR A 109 5.57 -2.24 5.06
C THR A 109 6.63 -1.29 5.62
N MET A 110 7.92 -1.51 5.33
CA MET A 110 9.00 -0.62 5.74
C MET A 110 9.13 0.61 4.81
N PHE A 111 8.59 0.55 3.60
CA PHE A 111 8.67 1.66 2.64
C PHE A 111 7.93 2.92 3.10
N PHE A 112 7.01 2.82 4.05
CA PHE A 112 6.38 3.99 4.67
C PHE A 112 7.36 4.92 5.41
N ASP A 113 8.57 4.45 5.73
CA ASP A 113 9.62 5.30 6.27
C ASP A 113 10.13 6.33 5.26
N GLU A 114 10.27 5.91 4.02
CA GLU A 114 10.85 6.71 2.95
C GLU A 114 9.77 7.44 2.14
N PHE A 115 8.64 6.77 1.85
CA PHE A 115 7.57 7.32 1.02
C PHE A 115 6.36 7.72 1.89
N LYS A 116 6.34 8.97 2.36
CA LYS A 116 5.36 9.48 3.33
C LYS A 116 3.92 9.55 2.82
N ASN A 117 3.73 9.67 1.51
CA ASN A 117 2.44 9.73 0.84
C ASN A 117 2.02 8.39 0.22
N LEU A 118 2.61 7.28 0.70
CA LEU A 118 2.31 5.93 0.24
C LEU A 118 1.05 5.40 0.91
N VAL A 119 0.19 4.77 0.12
CA VAL A 119 -0.91 3.90 0.55
C VAL A 119 -0.70 2.54 -0.12
N MET A 120 -0.86 1.45 0.61
CA MET A 120 -0.87 0.12 0.03
C MET A 120 -2.29 -0.44 0.05
N MET A 121 -2.69 -1.17 -1.00
CA MET A 121 -4.01 -1.81 -1.03
C MET A 121 -4.06 -3.06 -1.90
N ASP A 122 -4.98 -3.94 -1.55
CA ASP A 122 -5.38 -5.08 -2.39
C ASP A 122 -6.91 -5.31 -2.31
N ASP A 123 -7.37 -6.50 -2.71
CA ASP A 123 -8.80 -6.87 -2.65
C ASP A 123 -9.38 -6.89 -1.23
N HIS A 124 -8.55 -6.99 -0.20
CA HIS A 124 -8.93 -7.24 1.19
C HIS A 124 -8.50 -6.16 2.15
N SER A 125 -7.40 -5.47 1.88
CA SER A 125 -6.78 -4.57 2.86
C SER A 125 -6.37 -3.23 2.26
N VAL A 126 -6.44 -2.20 3.10
CA VAL A 126 -5.83 -0.88 2.86
C VAL A 126 -4.89 -0.59 4.02
N ILE A 127 -3.66 -0.22 3.72
CA ILE A 127 -2.60 0.06 4.69
C ILE A 127 -2.03 1.44 4.43
N ASN A 128 -1.96 2.26 5.47
CA ASN A 128 -1.35 3.58 5.42
C ASN A 128 -0.68 3.93 6.76
N MET A 129 0.27 4.85 6.73
CA MET A 129 0.91 5.39 7.92
C MET A 129 0.15 6.65 8.37
N LEU A 130 -0.19 6.71 9.67
CA LEU A 130 -0.75 7.89 10.31
C LEU A 130 0.31 8.49 11.25
N GLU A 131 0.54 9.78 11.10
CA GLU A 131 1.42 10.59 11.96
C GLU A 131 0.62 11.18 13.14
N GLU A 132 1.24 11.99 13.99
CA GLU A 132 0.56 12.71 15.08
C GLU A 132 -0.65 13.51 14.58
N GLY A 133 -1.80 13.37 15.26
CA GLY A 133 -3.04 14.02 14.83
C GLY A 133 -4.29 13.28 15.29
N VAL A 134 -5.44 13.80 14.85
CA VAL A 134 -6.75 13.20 15.09
C VAL A 134 -7.34 12.82 13.73
N TYR A 135 -7.77 11.55 13.61
CA TYR A 135 -8.31 11.01 12.38
C TYR A 135 -9.68 10.36 12.66
N GLU A 136 -10.59 10.59 11.73
CA GLU A 136 -11.90 9.94 11.70
C GLU A 136 -11.81 8.61 10.96
N VAL A 137 -12.52 7.61 11.46
CA VAL A 137 -12.57 6.26 10.90
C VAL A 137 -14.02 5.87 10.71
N ASN A 138 -14.43 5.81 9.45
CA ASN A 138 -15.78 5.41 9.06
C ASN A 138 -15.70 4.13 8.24
N THR A 139 -15.78 2.99 8.91
CA THR A 139 -15.75 1.67 8.26
C THR A 139 -16.51 0.64 9.10
N GLN A 140 -17.04 -0.38 8.43
CA GLN A 140 -17.59 -1.59 9.08
C GLN A 140 -16.58 -2.75 9.10
N ASP A 141 -15.44 -2.56 8.47
CA ASP A 141 -14.35 -3.53 8.40
C ASP A 141 -13.51 -3.53 9.68
N TYR A 142 -12.62 -4.50 9.81
CA TYR A 142 -11.66 -4.53 10.92
C TYR A 142 -10.62 -3.44 10.77
N VAL A 143 -10.29 -2.80 11.90
CA VAL A 143 -9.25 -1.77 11.97
C VAL A 143 -8.16 -2.22 12.92
N THR A 144 -6.92 -2.20 12.44
CA THR A 144 -5.72 -2.55 13.20
C THR A 144 -4.78 -1.37 13.24
N TYR A 145 -4.18 -1.12 14.41
CA TYR A 145 -3.12 -0.13 14.59
C TYR A 145 -1.86 -0.82 15.12
N ILE A 146 -0.74 -0.63 14.43
CA ILE A 146 0.58 -1.11 14.83
C ILE A 146 1.48 0.10 15.04
N ALA A 147 2.04 0.28 16.23
CA ALA A 147 2.97 1.38 16.49
C ALA A 147 4.28 1.23 15.69
N TYR A 148 4.86 2.36 15.27
CA TYR A 148 6.06 2.35 14.46
C TYR A 148 7.09 3.41 14.92
N PRO A 149 8.09 3.07 15.73
CA PRO A 149 8.22 1.83 16.52
C PRO A 149 7.42 1.87 17.84
N LYS A 150 6.97 3.03 18.27
CA LYS A 150 6.11 3.27 19.43
C LYS A 150 5.17 4.44 19.15
N ALA A 151 4.01 4.44 19.78
CA ALA A 151 3.07 5.54 19.72
C ALA A 151 2.31 5.68 21.04
N ARG A 152 1.74 6.86 21.29
CA ARG A 152 0.81 7.11 22.38
C ARG A 152 -0.51 7.52 21.76
N ILE A 153 -1.58 6.72 21.99
CA ILE A 153 -2.84 6.84 21.27
C ILE A 153 -4.05 6.81 22.17
N SER A 154 -5.16 7.38 21.68
CA SER A 154 -6.51 7.18 22.21
C SER A 154 -7.43 6.71 21.08
N LEU A 155 -8.35 5.79 21.40
CA LEU A 155 -9.37 5.27 20.49
C LEU A 155 -10.74 5.53 21.10
N LEU A 156 -11.61 6.27 20.39
CA LEU A 156 -12.98 6.60 20.78
C LEU A 156 -13.93 6.07 19.71
N GLY A 157 -15.11 5.56 20.13
CA GLY A 157 -16.09 4.99 19.20
C GLY A 157 -15.75 3.59 18.69
N PHE A 158 -14.71 2.96 19.27
CA PHE A 158 -14.31 1.60 18.99
C PHE A 158 -14.80 0.61 20.04
N LYS A 159 -14.97 -0.66 19.63
CA LYS A 159 -15.33 -1.78 20.52
C LYS A 159 -14.34 -1.96 21.67
N TYR A 160 -13.06 -1.75 21.38
CA TYR A 160 -11.97 -1.77 22.36
C TYR A 160 -11.36 -0.38 22.42
N PRO A 161 -11.98 0.55 23.22
CA PRO A 161 -11.51 1.91 23.34
C PRO A 161 -10.21 1.98 24.15
N LEU A 162 -9.40 3.00 23.88
CA LEU A 162 -8.17 3.28 24.59
C LEU A 162 -8.11 4.75 25.00
N SER A 163 -7.51 5.03 26.15
CA SER A 163 -7.26 6.39 26.60
C SER A 163 -5.79 6.55 26.93
N ASP A 164 -5.10 7.41 26.17
CA ASP A 164 -3.70 7.79 26.39
C ASP A 164 -2.76 6.58 26.54
N TYR A 165 -2.94 5.56 25.70
CA TYR A 165 -2.25 4.29 25.80
C TYR A 165 -0.90 4.31 25.05
N SER A 166 0.16 3.82 25.71
CA SER A 166 1.48 3.65 25.11
C SER A 166 1.55 2.32 24.36
N LEU A 167 1.40 2.37 23.04
CA LEU A 167 1.42 1.23 22.14
C LEU A 167 2.85 0.96 21.63
N LEU A 168 3.29 -0.28 21.70
CA LEU A 168 4.58 -0.74 21.18
C LEU A 168 4.37 -1.61 19.93
N THR A 169 5.38 -1.72 19.06
CA THR A 169 5.29 -2.49 17.79
C THR A 169 4.82 -3.94 17.98
N TYR A 170 5.21 -4.57 19.08
CA TYR A 170 4.85 -5.97 19.37
C TYR A 170 3.60 -6.12 20.25
N ASP A 171 2.87 -5.03 20.51
CA ASP A 171 1.65 -5.06 21.31
C ASP A 171 0.46 -5.48 20.43
N PRO A 172 -0.20 -6.62 20.71
CA PRO A 172 -1.30 -7.11 19.90
C PRO A 172 -2.65 -6.46 20.22
N LEU A 173 -2.70 -5.50 21.16
CA LEU A 173 -3.95 -4.97 21.71
C LEU A 173 -4.87 -4.34 20.68
N CYS A 174 -4.30 -3.71 19.65
CA CYS A 174 -5.04 -3.00 18.63
C CYS A 174 -5.29 -3.80 17.35
N ILE A 175 -5.17 -5.12 17.40
CA ILE A 175 -5.44 -5.98 16.24
C ILE A 175 -6.94 -6.24 16.11
N SER A 176 -7.48 -6.05 14.89
CA SER A 176 -8.87 -6.35 14.52
C SER A 176 -9.91 -5.67 15.43
N ASN A 177 -9.71 -4.39 15.73
CA ASN A 177 -10.71 -3.57 16.40
C ASN A 177 -11.86 -3.23 15.45
N GLU A 178 -12.96 -2.74 15.96
CA GLU A 178 -14.19 -2.46 15.23
C GLU A 178 -14.73 -1.10 15.63
N VAL A 179 -15.17 -0.29 14.67
CA VAL A 179 -15.98 0.91 14.96
C VAL A 179 -17.38 0.45 15.35
N VAL A 180 -17.88 0.90 16.49
CA VAL A 180 -19.19 0.51 17.04
C VAL A 180 -20.13 1.70 17.21
N GLU A 181 -19.64 2.92 17.09
CA GLU A 181 -20.42 4.15 17.00
C GLU A 181 -20.55 4.61 15.55
N ASP A 182 -21.26 5.69 15.28
CA ASP A 182 -21.42 6.24 13.94
C ASP A 182 -20.07 6.59 13.31
N LEU A 183 -19.08 6.96 14.12
CA LEU A 183 -17.75 7.34 13.71
C LEU A 183 -16.72 6.96 14.78
N GLY A 184 -15.66 6.29 14.39
CA GLY A 184 -14.50 6.07 15.24
C GLY A 184 -13.51 7.24 15.13
N HIS A 185 -12.78 7.50 16.21
CA HIS A 185 -11.70 8.50 16.22
C HIS A 185 -10.43 7.88 16.80
N ILE A 186 -9.32 8.03 16.09
CA ILE A 186 -8.00 7.81 16.65
C ILE A 186 -7.31 9.16 16.87
N HIS A 187 -6.79 9.36 18.08
CA HIS A 187 -5.89 10.46 18.40
C HIS A 187 -4.48 9.88 18.64
N ILE A 188 -3.54 10.23 17.77
CA ILE A 188 -2.12 9.91 17.93
C ILE A 188 -1.48 11.11 18.63
N HIS A 189 -1.19 10.95 19.93
CA HIS A 189 -0.61 12.01 20.76
C HIS A 189 0.89 12.14 20.54
N GLU A 190 1.55 11.02 20.23
CA GLU A 190 2.99 10.94 20.01
C GLU A 190 3.32 9.76 19.11
N GLY A 191 4.30 9.94 18.22
CA GLY A 191 4.78 8.90 17.31
C GLY A 191 3.89 8.69 16.11
N ARG A 192 3.86 7.48 15.57
CA ARG A 192 3.06 7.14 14.38
C ARG A 192 2.62 5.68 14.41
N VAL A 193 1.56 5.40 13.69
CA VAL A 193 0.99 4.05 13.58
C VAL A 193 0.75 3.64 12.14
N LEU A 194 0.99 2.38 11.86
CA LEU A 194 0.45 1.74 10.66
C LEU A 194 -1.03 1.44 10.93
N GLN A 195 -1.92 2.01 10.13
CA GLN A 195 -3.32 1.65 10.10
C GLN A 195 -3.54 0.60 9.03
N ILE A 196 -4.24 -0.48 9.38
CA ILE A 196 -4.67 -1.52 8.46
C ILE A 196 -6.17 -1.67 8.57
N ILE A 197 -6.89 -1.43 7.47
CA ILE A 197 -8.32 -1.71 7.36
C ILE A 197 -8.46 -2.98 6.54
N SER A 198 -9.06 -4.02 7.10
CA SER A 198 -9.22 -5.33 6.47
C SER A 198 -10.67 -5.76 6.42
N LYS A 199 -11.15 -6.16 5.24
CA LYS A 199 -12.52 -6.65 5.04
C LYS A 199 -12.86 -7.80 5.98
N ARG A 200 -14.09 -7.77 6.46
CA ARG A 200 -14.72 -8.86 7.23
C ARG A 200 -15.06 -10.05 6.34
#